data_3d381a6999552d775544839841c5decf
#
_entry.id   3d381a6999552d775544839841c5decf
#
_cell.length_a   1.000
_cell.length_b   1.000
_cell.length_c   1.000
_cell.angle_alpha   90.00
_cell.angle_beta   90.00
_cell.angle_gamma   90.00
#
_symmetry.space_group_name_H-M   'P 1'
#
loop_
_entity.id
_entity.type
_entity.pdbx_description
1 polymer ?
#
loop_
_entity_poly.entity_id
_entity_poly.type
_entity_poly.pdbx_seq_one_letter_code
_entity_poly.pdbx_strand_id
1 'polypeptide(L)'
;QVENVGPESILMIRQDDYSVRAFFNVCQHRGSRLTFSRDGETDSFTCPYHGWEYATDGQLIKAQDPEDFPRNPCEYVTLVELKCELFAGFVWVNMDTNCGSLREFLGPVWEDWERYESDDWQRFTAMSVNVPCNWKVLQDNFCESYHLPTVHPQLRESHEESYQKTSFDICSEG
;
A
#
# COMPACT_ATOMS: atom_id res chain seq x y z
N GLN A 1 -6.85 0.54 -6.94
CA GLN A 1 -6.47 1.71 -6.15
C GLN A 1 -5.05 2.12 -6.48
N VAL A 2 -4.77 3.44 -6.46
CA VAL A 2 -3.42 4.00 -6.65
C VAL A 2 -3.04 4.79 -5.41
N GLU A 3 -1.85 4.50 -4.89
CA GLU A 3 -1.25 5.27 -3.78
C GLU A 3 0.17 5.70 -4.15
N ASN A 4 0.59 6.84 -3.59
CA ASN A 4 1.96 7.33 -3.76
C ASN A 4 2.75 7.03 -2.48
N VAL A 5 3.89 6.35 -2.64
CA VAL A 5 4.80 6.01 -1.55
C VAL A 5 6.16 6.65 -1.86
N GLY A 6 6.46 7.75 -1.18
CA GLY A 6 7.59 8.60 -1.55
C GLY A 6 7.44 9.12 -2.99
N PRO A 7 8.44 8.93 -3.86
CA PRO A 7 8.38 9.35 -5.25
C PRO A 7 7.62 8.38 -6.16
N GLU A 8 7.33 7.17 -5.68
CA GLU A 8 6.76 6.09 -6.48
C GLU A 8 5.23 6.12 -6.45
N SER A 9 4.63 5.72 -7.58
CA SER A 9 3.20 5.50 -7.71
C SER A 9 2.92 4.00 -7.79
N ILE A 10 2.12 3.50 -6.86
CA ILE A 10 1.81 2.08 -6.73
C ILE A 10 0.37 1.84 -7.15
N LEU A 11 0.18 0.86 -8.02
CA LEU A 11 -1.12 0.40 -8.50
C LEU A 11 -1.46 -0.93 -7.82
N MET A 12 -2.49 -0.94 -6.99
CA MET A 12 -3.00 -2.13 -6.30
C MET A 12 -4.29 -2.58 -6.96
N ILE A 13 -4.33 -3.84 -7.40
CA ILE A 13 -5.42 -4.40 -8.19
C ILE A 13 -5.96 -5.66 -7.51
N ARG A 14 -7.26 -5.64 -7.20
CA ARG A 14 -7.96 -6.84 -6.76
C ARG A 14 -8.19 -7.75 -7.94
N GLN A 15 -7.85 -9.02 -7.77
CA GLN A 15 -8.04 -10.06 -8.77
C GLN A 15 -9.41 -10.74 -8.59
N ASP A 16 -9.81 -11.57 -9.57
CA ASP A 16 -11.10 -12.31 -9.54
C ASP A 16 -11.21 -13.30 -8.38
N ASP A 17 -10.08 -13.81 -7.91
CA ASP A 17 -9.97 -14.70 -6.75
C ASP A 17 -9.93 -13.96 -5.40
N TYR A 18 -10.18 -12.65 -5.41
CA TYR A 18 -10.11 -11.74 -4.28
C TYR A 18 -8.70 -11.47 -3.72
N SER A 19 -7.66 -12.05 -4.28
CA SER A 19 -6.29 -11.65 -3.98
C SER A 19 -6.03 -10.22 -4.44
N VAL A 20 -4.95 -9.61 -3.95
CA VAL A 20 -4.49 -8.29 -4.42
C VAL A 20 -3.07 -8.41 -4.94
N ARG A 21 -2.85 -7.85 -6.12
CA ARG A 21 -1.51 -7.68 -6.68
C ARG A 21 -1.15 -6.21 -6.70
N ALA A 22 0.12 -5.92 -6.53
CA ALA A 22 0.65 -4.56 -6.55
C ALA A 22 1.72 -4.41 -7.63
N PHE A 23 1.68 -3.29 -8.34
CA PHE A 23 2.62 -3.00 -9.42
C PHE A 23 3.08 -1.55 -9.32
N PHE A 24 4.26 -1.24 -9.88
CA PHE A 24 4.54 0.16 -10.21
C PHE A 24 3.55 0.64 -11.27
N ASN A 25 2.94 1.79 -11.04
CA ASN A 25 1.99 2.43 -11.97
C ASN A 25 2.71 3.08 -13.16
N VAL A 26 3.50 2.27 -13.88
CA VAL A 26 4.43 2.71 -14.92
C VAL A 26 4.38 1.79 -16.13
N CYS A 27 4.06 2.35 -17.30
CA CYS A 27 4.10 1.65 -18.58
C CYS A 27 5.53 1.24 -18.94
N GLN A 28 5.72 -0.03 -19.29
CA GLN A 28 7.04 -0.61 -19.61
C GLN A 28 7.58 -0.20 -20.98
N HIS A 29 6.81 0.59 -21.76
CA HIS A 29 7.28 1.14 -23.03
C HIS A 29 8.22 2.34 -22.83
N ARG A 30 7.71 3.43 -22.24
CA ARG A 30 8.46 4.69 -22.03
C ARG A 30 8.17 5.37 -20.70
N GLY A 31 7.82 4.62 -19.68
CA GLY A 31 7.72 5.11 -18.31
C GLY A 31 6.54 6.04 -18.01
N SER A 32 5.54 6.12 -18.91
CA SER A 32 4.34 6.90 -18.64
C SER A 32 3.51 6.26 -17.52
N ARG A 33 2.92 7.08 -16.66
CA ARG A 33 1.94 6.62 -15.69
C ARG A 33 0.72 6.03 -16.42
N LEU A 34 0.23 4.87 -15.99
CA LEU A 34 -0.91 4.18 -16.61
C LEU A 34 -2.24 4.82 -16.23
N THR A 35 -2.42 5.15 -14.97
CA THR A 35 -3.64 5.79 -14.48
C THR A 35 -3.34 6.89 -13.46
N PHE A 36 -4.16 7.94 -13.49
CA PHE A 36 -4.14 9.06 -12.55
C PHE A 36 -5.32 8.99 -11.57
N SER A 37 -6.29 8.11 -11.82
CA SER A 37 -7.41 7.89 -10.91
C SER A 37 -6.90 7.21 -9.64
N ARG A 38 -7.34 7.71 -8.49
CA ARG A 38 -6.96 7.14 -7.20
C ARG A 38 -7.61 5.78 -6.97
N ASP A 39 -8.83 5.62 -7.42
CA ASP A 39 -9.61 4.40 -7.30
C ASP A 39 -10.57 4.25 -8.50
N GLY A 40 -11.13 3.07 -8.68
CA GLY A 40 -12.07 2.74 -9.74
C GLY A 40 -12.11 1.25 -10.02
N GLU A 41 -12.92 0.88 -11.00
CA GLU A 41 -13.06 -0.48 -11.54
C GLU A 41 -12.69 -0.48 -13.02
N THR A 42 -11.94 -1.47 -13.45
CA THR A 42 -11.54 -1.64 -14.84
C THR A 42 -11.04 -3.06 -15.10
N ASP A 43 -11.23 -3.53 -16.32
CA ASP A 43 -10.75 -4.83 -16.78
C ASP A 43 -9.33 -4.75 -17.38
N SER A 44 -8.86 -3.54 -17.69
CA SER A 44 -7.53 -3.31 -18.24
C SER A 44 -7.06 -1.86 -18.03
N PHE A 45 -5.78 -1.61 -18.23
CA PHE A 45 -5.15 -0.30 -18.13
C PHE A 45 -4.52 0.09 -19.46
N THR A 46 -5.10 1.06 -20.15
CA THR A 46 -4.54 1.59 -21.40
C THR A 46 -3.60 2.76 -21.11
N CYS A 47 -2.34 2.64 -21.52
CA CYS A 47 -1.37 3.71 -21.40
C CYS A 47 -1.79 4.94 -22.24
N PRO A 48 -1.90 6.13 -21.64
CA PRO A 48 -2.37 7.31 -22.35
C PRO A 48 -1.35 7.85 -23.38
N TYR A 49 -0.13 7.31 -23.40
CA TYR A 49 0.92 7.79 -24.29
C TYR A 49 0.88 7.09 -25.66
N HIS A 50 0.97 5.76 -25.70
CA HIS A 50 1.01 5.00 -26.96
C HIS A 50 -0.01 3.84 -27.01
N GLY A 51 -1.02 3.84 -26.16
CA GLY A 51 -2.10 2.88 -26.20
C GLY A 51 -1.71 1.44 -25.84
N TRP A 52 -0.55 1.21 -25.23
CA TRP A 52 -0.24 -0.11 -24.67
C TRP A 52 -1.23 -0.46 -23.57
N GLU A 53 -1.79 -1.67 -23.65
CA GLU A 53 -2.86 -2.10 -22.74
C GLU A 53 -2.40 -3.30 -21.91
N TYR A 54 -2.62 -3.19 -20.61
CA TYR A 54 -2.24 -4.21 -19.63
C TYR A 54 -3.49 -4.77 -18.96
N ALA A 55 -3.56 -6.09 -18.82
CA ALA A 55 -4.58 -6.75 -18.02
C ALA A 55 -4.38 -6.48 -16.51
N THR A 56 -5.36 -6.85 -15.71
CA THR A 56 -5.35 -6.67 -14.26
C THR A 56 -4.25 -7.47 -13.54
N ASP A 57 -3.76 -8.54 -14.17
CA ASP A 57 -2.63 -9.34 -13.70
C ASP A 57 -1.26 -8.76 -14.07
N GLY A 58 -1.24 -7.61 -14.77
CA GLY A 58 -0.04 -6.90 -15.20
C GLY A 58 0.50 -7.34 -16.57
N GLN A 59 -0.06 -8.38 -17.20
CA GLN A 59 0.38 -8.82 -18.53
C GLN A 59 0.05 -7.76 -19.59
N LEU A 60 0.99 -7.46 -20.49
CA LEU A 60 0.71 -6.66 -21.67
C LEU A 60 -0.14 -7.47 -22.65
N ILE A 61 -1.36 -7.00 -22.93
CA ILE A 61 -2.32 -7.68 -23.82
C ILE A 61 -2.44 -7.03 -25.20
N LYS A 62 -2.01 -5.76 -25.31
CA LYS A 62 -2.03 -5.04 -26.57
C LYS A 62 -0.89 -4.06 -26.68
N ALA A 63 -0.15 -4.11 -27.78
CA ALA A 63 0.83 -3.10 -28.19
C ALA A 63 0.41 -2.52 -29.54
N GLN A 64 0.77 -1.26 -29.79
CA GLN A 64 0.60 -0.67 -31.12
C GLN A 64 1.71 -1.21 -32.02
N ASP A 65 1.36 -1.57 -33.26
CA ASP A 65 2.26 -2.05 -34.31
C ASP A 65 3.26 -3.11 -33.78
N PRO A 66 2.77 -4.23 -33.20
CA PRO A 66 3.63 -5.22 -32.53
C PRO A 66 4.60 -5.92 -33.48
N GLU A 67 4.31 -5.90 -34.81
CA GLU A 67 5.18 -6.41 -35.89
C GLU A 67 6.44 -5.57 -36.08
N ASP A 68 6.49 -4.33 -35.65
CA ASP A 68 7.68 -3.47 -35.71
C ASP A 68 8.74 -3.82 -34.69
N PHE A 69 8.40 -4.69 -33.73
CA PHE A 69 9.32 -5.17 -32.73
C PHE A 69 9.99 -6.49 -33.15
N PRO A 70 11.25 -6.75 -32.79
CA PRO A 70 11.92 -8.01 -33.10
C PRO A 70 11.20 -9.26 -32.60
N ARG A 71 10.40 -9.09 -31.54
CA ARG A 71 9.48 -10.08 -30.97
C ARG A 71 8.25 -9.34 -30.45
N ASN A 72 7.07 -9.94 -30.59
CA ASN A 72 5.84 -9.32 -30.08
C ASN A 72 5.93 -9.03 -28.58
N PRO A 73 5.84 -7.75 -28.17
CA PRO A 73 5.96 -7.36 -26.76
C PRO A 73 4.92 -8.04 -25.84
N CYS A 74 3.73 -8.35 -26.35
CA CYS A 74 2.68 -9.01 -25.57
C CYS A 74 3.07 -10.43 -25.09
N GLU A 75 4.14 -11.01 -25.65
CA GLU A 75 4.59 -12.34 -25.23
C GLU A 75 5.50 -12.34 -24.00
N TYR A 76 6.07 -11.18 -23.64
CA TYR A 76 7.10 -11.13 -22.59
C TYR A 76 7.09 -9.90 -21.70
N VAL A 77 6.30 -8.87 -22.04
CA VAL A 77 6.23 -7.65 -21.22
C VAL A 77 5.12 -7.79 -20.19
N THR A 78 5.48 -7.51 -18.95
CA THR A 78 4.55 -7.38 -17.83
C THR A 78 4.86 -6.11 -17.05
N LEU A 79 3.90 -5.60 -16.30
CA LEU A 79 4.18 -4.57 -15.28
C LEU A 79 5.17 -5.10 -14.26
N VAL A 80 5.95 -4.19 -13.67
CA VAL A 80 6.87 -4.57 -12.58
C VAL A 80 6.06 -4.76 -11.32
N GLU A 81 5.98 -6.02 -10.89
CA GLU A 81 5.23 -6.42 -9.71
C GLU A 81 6.02 -6.18 -8.43
N LEU A 82 5.31 -5.83 -7.36
CA LEU A 82 5.81 -5.61 -6.03
C LEU A 82 5.38 -6.73 -5.10
N LYS A 83 6.13 -6.94 -4.03
CA LYS A 83 5.70 -7.82 -2.94
C LYS A 83 4.42 -7.25 -2.33
N CYS A 84 3.36 -8.07 -2.29
CA CYS A 84 2.05 -7.66 -1.78
C CYS A 84 1.45 -8.77 -0.92
N GLU A 85 1.00 -8.41 0.28
CA GLU A 85 0.33 -9.31 1.21
C GLU A 85 -0.91 -8.63 1.80
N LEU A 86 -1.93 -9.44 2.11
CA LEU A 86 -3.13 -8.99 2.80
C LEU A 86 -3.07 -9.44 4.25
N PHE A 87 -3.22 -8.51 5.17
CA PHE A 87 -3.28 -8.82 6.59
C PHE A 87 -4.08 -7.76 7.34
N ALA A 88 -4.97 -8.22 8.20
CA ALA A 88 -5.75 -7.38 9.12
C ALA A 88 -6.56 -6.28 8.40
N GLY A 89 -7.15 -6.59 7.23
CA GLY A 89 -7.94 -5.65 6.42
C GLY A 89 -7.12 -4.64 5.62
N PHE A 90 -5.80 -4.73 5.65
CA PHE A 90 -4.90 -3.83 4.93
C PHE A 90 -4.15 -4.54 3.80
N VAL A 91 -3.81 -3.76 2.78
CA VAL A 91 -2.89 -4.16 1.70
C VAL A 91 -1.49 -3.68 2.07
N TRP A 92 -0.59 -4.61 2.28
CA TRP A 92 0.81 -4.35 2.60
C TRP A 92 1.66 -4.53 1.35
N VAL A 93 2.50 -3.54 1.07
CA VAL A 93 3.34 -3.54 -0.14
C VAL A 93 4.79 -3.27 0.25
N ASN A 94 5.71 -4.04 -0.35
CA ASN A 94 7.15 -3.79 -0.23
C ASN A 94 7.77 -3.69 -1.63
N MET A 95 8.58 -2.65 -1.86
CA MET A 95 9.29 -2.43 -3.12
C MET A 95 10.50 -3.35 -3.28
N ASP A 96 11.03 -3.89 -2.18
CA ASP A 96 12.03 -4.95 -2.22
C ASP A 96 11.34 -6.30 -2.39
N THR A 97 11.39 -6.83 -3.60
CA THR A 97 10.78 -8.14 -3.94
C THR A 97 11.49 -9.32 -3.28
N ASN A 98 12.69 -9.13 -2.74
CA ASN A 98 13.45 -10.16 -2.02
C ASN A 98 13.25 -10.10 -0.50
N CYS A 99 12.41 -9.20 0.00
CA CYS A 99 12.09 -9.13 1.42
C CYS A 99 11.45 -10.43 1.92
N GLY A 100 11.58 -10.70 3.22
CA GLY A 100 10.86 -11.78 3.92
C GLY A 100 9.34 -11.59 3.85
N SER A 101 8.60 -12.47 4.52
CA SER A 101 7.15 -12.36 4.65
C SER A 101 6.77 -11.20 5.58
N LEU A 102 5.56 -10.67 5.41
CA LEU A 102 5.02 -9.68 6.32
C LEU A 102 4.95 -10.20 7.77
N ARG A 103 4.63 -11.49 7.94
CA ARG A 103 4.59 -12.11 9.26
C ARG A 103 5.96 -12.11 9.96
N GLU A 104 7.04 -12.39 9.22
CA GLU A 104 8.40 -12.32 9.75
C GLU A 104 8.77 -10.88 10.13
N PHE A 105 8.36 -9.91 9.33
CA PHE A 105 8.58 -8.49 9.59
C PHE A 105 7.82 -7.98 10.84
N LEU A 106 6.55 -8.35 10.99
CA LEU A 106 5.71 -7.93 12.13
C LEU A 106 6.07 -8.69 13.41
N GLY A 107 6.60 -9.91 13.30
CA GLY A 107 6.98 -10.72 14.47
C GLY A 107 5.84 -10.85 15.48
N PRO A 108 6.10 -10.55 16.78
CA PRO A 108 5.08 -10.68 17.83
C PRO A 108 3.85 -9.80 17.66
N VAL A 109 3.98 -8.66 16.95
CA VAL A 109 2.87 -7.74 16.67
C VAL A 109 1.80 -8.39 15.81
N TRP A 110 2.16 -9.44 15.04
CA TRP A 110 1.21 -10.18 14.23
C TRP A 110 0.05 -10.74 15.05
N GLU A 111 0.37 -11.51 16.10
CA GLU A 111 -0.64 -12.14 16.96
C GLU A 111 -1.47 -11.12 17.75
N ASP A 112 -0.87 -10.02 18.14
CA ASP A 112 -1.59 -8.94 18.81
C ASP A 112 -2.57 -8.25 17.88
N TRP A 113 -2.17 -8.03 16.62
CA TRP A 113 -3.04 -7.39 15.64
C TRP A 113 -4.19 -8.29 15.18
N GLU A 114 -3.96 -9.60 15.01
CA GLU A 114 -5.02 -10.57 14.70
C GLU A 114 -6.20 -10.50 15.67
N ARG A 115 -5.95 -10.21 16.95
CA ARG A 115 -7.00 -10.12 17.98
C ARG A 115 -8.00 -8.98 17.76
N TYR A 116 -7.64 -7.99 16.99
CA TYR A 116 -8.53 -6.86 16.70
C TYR A 116 -9.57 -7.17 15.63
N GLU A 117 -9.46 -8.31 14.90
CA GLU A 117 -10.40 -8.72 13.85
C GLU A 117 -10.68 -7.57 12.85
N SER A 118 -9.63 -6.82 12.51
CA SER A 118 -9.75 -5.58 11.73
C SER A 118 -10.14 -5.79 10.27
N ASP A 119 -10.15 -7.04 9.79
CA ASP A 119 -10.72 -7.40 8.49
C ASP A 119 -12.20 -7.04 8.36
N ASP A 120 -12.94 -7.05 9.48
CA ASP A 120 -14.36 -6.70 9.54
C ASP A 120 -14.60 -5.19 9.75
N TRP A 121 -13.56 -4.39 9.90
CA TRP A 121 -13.70 -2.97 10.11
C TRP A 121 -14.18 -2.26 8.86
N GLN A 122 -15.14 -1.36 9.05
CA GLN A 122 -15.63 -0.50 7.98
C GLN A 122 -15.07 0.92 8.14
N ARG A 123 -14.62 1.48 7.02
CA ARG A 123 -14.14 2.84 7.01
C ARG A 123 -15.29 3.81 7.30
N PHE A 124 -15.27 4.45 8.46
CA PHE A 124 -16.26 5.45 8.85
C PHE A 124 -15.95 6.82 8.25
N THR A 125 -14.71 7.27 8.34
CA THR A 125 -14.30 8.57 7.81
C THR A 125 -12.80 8.58 7.47
N ALA A 126 -12.40 9.59 6.72
CA ALA A 126 -11.00 9.88 6.48
C ALA A 126 -10.76 11.38 6.51
N MET A 127 -9.66 11.78 7.12
CA MET A 127 -9.19 13.14 7.16
C MET A 127 -7.72 13.18 6.73
N SER A 128 -7.37 14.19 5.95
CA SER A 128 -5.98 14.44 5.55
C SER A 128 -5.59 15.85 5.99
N VAL A 129 -4.47 15.96 6.68
CA VAL A 129 -3.93 17.23 7.17
C VAL A 129 -2.47 17.36 6.76
N ASN A 130 -2.11 18.50 6.16
CA ASN A 130 -0.72 18.81 5.88
C ASN A 130 -0.06 19.40 7.12
N VAL A 131 0.94 18.70 7.65
CA VAL A 131 1.71 19.15 8.82
C VAL A 131 3.12 19.51 8.37
N PRO A 132 3.59 20.74 8.59
CA PRO A 132 4.91 21.20 8.14
C PRO A 132 6.02 20.73 9.07
N CYS A 133 6.21 19.42 9.19
CA CYS A 133 7.27 18.81 10.00
C CYS A 133 7.84 17.56 9.33
N ASN A 134 8.94 17.05 9.86
CA ASN A 134 9.46 15.75 9.47
C ASN A 134 8.50 14.65 9.96
N TRP A 135 8.25 13.64 9.14
CA TRP A 135 7.35 12.53 9.48
C TRP A 135 7.75 11.79 10.77
N LYS A 136 9.04 11.74 11.10
CA LYS A 136 9.55 11.13 12.34
C LYS A 136 9.01 11.81 13.59
N VAL A 137 8.83 13.13 13.55
CA VAL A 137 8.23 13.89 14.66
C VAL A 137 6.79 13.46 14.90
N LEU A 138 6.03 13.22 13.82
CA LEU A 138 4.68 12.68 13.93
C LEU A 138 4.68 11.27 14.51
N GLN A 139 5.57 10.41 14.00
CA GLN A 139 5.71 9.06 14.50
C GLN A 139 6.03 9.06 16.01
N ASP A 140 7.03 9.82 16.43
CA ASP A 140 7.42 9.92 17.84
C ASP A 140 6.23 10.38 18.71
N ASN A 141 5.47 11.37 18.26
CA ASN A 141 4.28 11.86 18.95
C ASN A 141 3.17 10.83 19.08
N PHE A 142 2.97 9.97 18.07
CA PHE A 142 1.94 8.93 18.08
C PHE A 142 2.38 7.63 18.76
N CYS A 143 3.68 7.43 18.98
CA CYS A 143 4.21 6.25 19.67
C CYS A 143 4.23 6.40 21.20
N GLU A 144 3.74 7.53 21.75
CA GLU A 144 3.69 7.77 23.17
C GLU A 144 2.34 8.40 23.58
N SER A 145 1.99 8.29 24.83
CA SER A 145 0.77 8.88 25.40
C SER A 145 1.06 9.93 26.50
N TYR A 146 2.32 10.24 26.73
CA TYR A 146 2.77 11.10 27.83
C TYR A 146 2.23 12.55 27.72
N HIS A 147 2.04 13.05 26.51
CA HIS A 147 1.50 14.39 26.26
C HIS A 147 -0.04 14.48 26.42
N LEU A 148 -0.76 13.35 26.36
CA LEU A 148 -2.24 13.34 26.33
C LEU A 148 -2.88 14.12 27.50
N PRO A 149 -2.43 13.98 28.77
CA PRO A 149 -3.07 14.68 29.88
C PRO A 149 -2.99 16.20 29.80
N THR A 150 -1.98 16.71 29.09
CA THR A 150 -1.70 18.15 28.99
C THR A 150 -2.22 18.75 27.70
N VAL A 151 -1.96 18.08 26.57
CA VAL A 151 -2.27 18.59 25.23
C VAL A 151 -3.69 18.23 24.81
N HIS A 152 -4.16 17.06 25.19
CA HIS A 152 -5.46 16.52 24.83
C HIS A 152 -6.30 16.13 26.05
N PRO A 153 -6.62 17.08 26.98
CA PRO A 153 -7.34 16.77 28.20
C PRO A 153 -8.70 16.10 27.95
N GLN A 154 -9.33 16.39 26.78
CA GLN A 154 -10.59 15.77 26.37
C GLN A 154 -10.47 14.26 26.09
N LEU A 155 -9.27 13.74 25.81
CA LEU A 155 -9.01 12.31 25.61
C LEU A 155 -8.68 11.59 26.92
N ARG A 156 -8.43 12.32 27.99
CA ARG A 156 -8.04 11.78 29.27
C ARG A 156 -9.10 10.82 29.82
N GLU A 157 -10.37 11.20 29.77
CA GLU A 157 -11.46 10.39 30.29
C GLU A 157 -11.63 9.05 29.55
N SER A 158 -11.30 9.02 28.27
CA SER A 158 -11.39 7.81 27.45
C SER A 158 -10.13 6.92 27.53
N HIS A 159 -9.00 7.44 28.05
CA HIS A 159 -7.70 6.76 28.04
C HIS A 159 -7.07 6.59 29.43
N GLU A 160 -7.77 6.98 30.51
CA GLU A 160 -7.19 7.02 31.84
C GLU A 160 -6.70 5.64 32.34
N GLU A 161 -7.39 4.56 31.97
CA GLU A 161 -6.94 3.20 32.27
C GLU A 161 -5.80 2.73 31.33
N SER A 162 -5.80 3.15 30.07
CA SER A 162 -4.80 2.72 29.10
C SER A 162 -3.47 3.44 29.28
N TYR A 163 -3.48 4.71 29.72
CA TYR A 163 -2.27 5.48 29.96
C TYR A 163 -1.36 4.85 31.03
N GLN A 164 -1.94 4.30 32.09
CA GLN A 164 -1.19 3.63 33.16
C GLN A 164 -0.76 2.20 32.83
N LYS A 165 -1.34 1.61 31.81
CA LYS A 165 -1.11 0.23 31.37
C LYS A 165 -0.38 0.12 30.03
N THR A 166 0.08 1.24 29.45
CA THR A 166 0.82 1.22 28.20
C THR A 166 2.09 0.41 28.35
N SER A 167 2.19 -0.70 27.65
CA SER A 167 3.40 -1.49 27.49
C SER A 167 4.04 -1.17 26.15
N PHE A 168 5.35 -1.26 26.08
CA PHE A 168 6.11 -1.12 24.84
C PHE A 168 6.76 -2.45 24.53
N ASP A 169 6.35 -3.06 23.43
CA ASP A 169 7.01 -4.24 22.89
C ASP A 169 8.09 -3.80 21.89
N ILE A 170 9.30 -4.25 22.12
CA ILE A 170 10.41 -4.01 21.20
C ILE A 170 10.29 -5.06 20.12
N CYS A 171 9.80 -4.64 18.94
CA CYS A 171 9.95 -5.44 17.74
C CYS A 171 11.44 -5.58 17.42
N SER A 172 11.89 -6.80 17.13
CA SER A 172 13.29 -7.11 16.82
C SER A 172 13.82 -6.15 15.75
N GLU A 173 15.05 -5.74 15.94
CA GLU A 173 15.80 -4.86 15.04
C GLU A 173 15.63 -5.33 13.57
N GLY A 174 14.95 -4.47 12.74
CA GLY A 174 14.89 -4.64 11.30
C GLY A 174 16.07 -3.96 10.62
#